data_5e6c5a17c996b600eb2b230e9147a5a3
#
_entry.id   5e6c5a17c996b600eb2b230e9147a5a3
#
_cell.length_a   1.000
_cell.length_b   1.000
_cell.length_c   1.000
_cell.angle_alpha   90.00
_cell.angle_beta   90.00
_cell.angle_gamma   90.00
#
_symmetry.space_group_name_H-M   'P 1'
#
loop_
_entity.id
_entity.type
_entity.pdbx_description
1 polymer ?
#
loop_
_entity_poly.entity_id
_entity_poly.type
_entity_poly.pdbx_seq_one_letter_code
_entity_poly.pdbx_strand_id
1 'polypeptide(L)'
;MRKLHHVAAACAISAIMLSGNVLAQATATPTAAATPAKEETGKDIAFNRAKGNCLACHAMPTVPDAESTGTYGPPLIAMSARFPDKARLRAQIWDATSFNPASSMIPFGKHGVLTEKEIDKVTDFVYGL
;
A
#
# COMPACT_ATOMS: atom_id res chain seq x y z
N MET A 1 66.48 -10.80 -20.42
CA MET A 1 67.10 -12.10 -20.72
C MET A 1 66.42 -13.20 -19.89
N ARG A 2 65.98 -14.24 -20.49
CA ARG A 2 65.34 -15.52 -20.15
C ARG A 2 63.93 -15.64 -20.68
N LYS A 3 63.80 -16.14 -21.91
CA LYS A 3 63.70 -17.49 -22.52
C LYS A 3 62.49 -18.26 -21.99
N LEU A 4 61.50 -18.35 -22.83
CA LEU A 4 60.75 -19.47 -23.41
C LEU A 4 60.76 -20.81 -22.64
N HIS A 5 59.55 -21.34 -22.45
CA HIS A 5 59.29 -22.76 -22.81
C HIS A 5 57.79 -22.96 -23.13
N HIS A 6 57.56 -23.40 -24.35
CA HIS A 6 56.29 -23.94 -24.84
C HIS A 6 56.10 -25.36 -24.27
N VAL A 7 54.89 -25.68 -23.83
CA VAL A 7 54.41 -27.05 -23.84
C VAL A 7 53.01 -27.08 -24.38
N ALA A 8 52.91 -27.60 -25.59
CA ALA A 8 51.62 -27.99 -26.19
C ALA A 8 51.23 -29.39 -25.66
N ALA A 9 50.01 -29.49 -25.19
CA ALA A 9 49.36 -30.79 -24.99
C ALA A 9 47.93 -30.71 -25.54
N ALA A 10 47.81 -31.31 -26.72
CA ALA A 10 46.52 -31.57 -27.35
C ALA A 10 45.89 -32.81 -26.68
N CYS A 11 44.70 -32.70 -26.14
CA CYS A 11 43.82 -33.82 -25.84
C CYS A 11 42.46 -33.57 -26.47
N ALA A 12 42.26 -34.28 -27.58
CA ALA A 12 40.95 -34.45 -28.18
C ALA A 12 40.12 -35.44 -27.35
N ILE A 13 39.00 -35.04 -26.82
CA ILE A 13 37.99 -35.93 -26.26
C ILE A 13 36.63 -35.64 -26.88
N SER A 14 36.09 -36.70 -27.45
CA SER A 14 34.88 -36.85 -28.23
C SER A 14 33.61 -36.18 -27.62
N ALA A 15 32.86 -35.56 -28.52
CA ALA A 15 31.49 -35.13 -28.32
C ALA A 15 30.54 -36.31 -28.11
N ILE A 16 29.82 -36.34 -27.02
CA ILE A 16 28.59 -37.13 -26.91
C ILE A 16 27.47 -36.13 -26.75
N MET A 17 26.76 -35.89 -27.83
CA MET A 17 25.51 -35.15 -27.87
C MET A 17 24.39 -36.03 -27.29
N LEU A 18 24.08 -35.86 -26.01
CA LEU A 18 22.84 -36.37 -25.44
C LEU A 18 21.82 -35.22 -25.47
N SER A 19 21.00 -35.21 -26.50
CA SER A 19 19.84 -34.32 -26.60
C SER A 19 18.77 -34.80 -25.63
N GLY A 20 18.85 -34.32 -24.39
CA GLY A 20 17.80 -34.47 -23.40
C GLY A 20 16.74 -33.38 -23.62
N ASN A 21 15.61 -33.72 -24.27
CA ASN A 21 14.41 -32.89 -24.24
C ASN A 21 13.88 -32.80 -22.82
N VAL A 22 14.24 -31.74 -22.09
CA VAL A 22 13.55 -31.35 -20.84
C VAL A 22 12.25 -30.70 -21.27
N LEU A 23 11.17 -31.49 -21.32
CA LEU A 23 9.81 -30.97 -21.30
C LEU A 23 9.64 -30.20 -19.96
N ALA A 24 9.74 -28.88 -20.04
CA ALA A 24 9.35 -28.01 -18.94
C ALA A 24 7.84 -28.17 -18.76
N GLN A 25 7.43 -29.02 -17.82
CA GLN A 25 6.08 -29.04 -17.31
C GLN A 25 5.87 -27.75 -16.53
N ALA A 26 5.21 -26.79 -17.17
CA ALA A 26 4.64 -25.67 -16.48
C ALA A 26 3.56 -26.21 -15.53
N THR A 27 3.92 -26.37 -14.26
CA THR A 27 2.95 -26.60 -13.20
C THR A 27 2.14 -25.32 -13.07
N ALA A 28 0.99 -25.29 -13.72
CA ALA A 28 -0.02 -24.26 -13.47
C ALA A 28 -0.44 -24.41 -12.01
N THR A 29 0.05 -23.52 -11.17
CA THR A 29 -0.48 -23.35 -9.82
C THR A 29 -1.96 -23.03 -9.95
N PRO A 30 -2.89 -23.81 -9.34
CA PRO A 30 -4.28 -23.47 -9.38
C PRO A 30 -4.45 -22.11 -8.71
N THR A 31 -4.81 -21.10 -9.49
CA THR A 31 -5.30 -19.83 -8.95
C THR A 31 -6.54 -20.18 -8.13
N ALA A 32 -6.40 -20.18 -6.82
CA ALA A 32 -7.53 -20.29 -5.92
C ALA A 32 -8.51 -19.17 -6.31
N ALA A 33 -9.72 -19.55 -6.71
CA ALA A 33 -10.78 -18.62 -6.98
C ALA A 33 -11.00 -17.79 -5.72
N ALA A 34 -10.54 -16.53 -5.77
CA ALA A 34 -10.75 -15.59 -4.68
C ALA A 34 -12.26 -15.41 -4.54
N THR A 35 -12.85 -15.89 -3.45
CA THR A 35 -14.17 -15.47 -3.00
C THR A 35 -14.20 -13.95 -3.10
N PRO A 36 -15.23 -13.31 -3.69
CA PRO A 36 -15.29 -11.87 -3.79
C PRO A 36 -15.16 -11.29 -2.37
N ALA A 37 -14.00 -10.72 -2.06
CA ALA A 37 -13.77 -10.07 -0.80
C ALA A 37 -14.77 -8.91 -0.70
N LYS A 38 -15.54 -8.85 0.38
CA LYS A 38 -16.44 -7.73 0.65
C LYS A 38 -15.63 -6.44 0.48
N GLU A 39 -16.10 -5.56 -0.38
CA GLU A 39 -15.41 -4.30 -0.64
C GLU A 39 -15.31 -3.48 0.66
N GLU A 40 -14.11 -3.10 1.06
CA GLU A 40 -13.88 -2.32 2.28
C GLU A 40 -14.62 -0.98 2.21
N THR A 41 -15.30 -0.64 3.29
CA THR A 41 -15.94 0.67 3.45
C THR A 41 -14.91 1.74 3.86
N GLY A 42 -15.29 3.01 3.77
CA GLY A 42 -14.43 4.10 4.28
C GLY A 42 -14.13 3.98 5.77
N LYS A 43 -15.09 3.45 6.57
CA LYS A 43 -14.89 3.13 7.97
C LYS A 43 -13.88 2.01 8.17
N ASP A 44 -14.02 0.90 7.42
CA ASP A 44 -13.10 -0.23 7.52
C ASP A 44 -11.66 0.23 7.23
N ILE A 45 -11.47 1.05 6.20
CA ILE A 45 -10.16 1.61 5.83
C ILE A 45 -9.63 2.55 6.92
N ALA A 46 -10.47 3.44 7.45
CA ALA A 46 -10.07 4.40 8.50
C ALA A 46 -9.67 3.69 9.81
N PHE A 47 -10.26 2.54 10.11
CA PHE A 47 -9.99 1.75 11.32
C PHE A 47 -8.87 0.74 11.13
N ASN A 48 -8.53 0.39 9.89
CA ASN A 48 -7.50 -0.58 9.58
C ASN A 48 -6.11 -0.05 9.94
N ARG A 49 -5.46 -0.68 10.92
CA ARG A 49 -4.13 -0.30 11.42
C ARG A 49 -3.01 -0.40 10.37
N ALA A 50 -3.21 -1.22 9.35
CA ALA A 50 -2.26 -1.36 8.24
C ALA A 50 -2.52 -0.38 7.08
N LYS A 51 -3.60 0.42 7.15
CA LYS A 51 -4.02 1.38 6.11
C LYS A 51 -4.18 2.78 6.69
N GLY A 52 -5.43 3.23 6.86
CA GLY A 52 -5.74 4.59 7.34
C GLY A 52 -5.31 4.83 8.77
N ASN A 53 -5.62 3.90 9.67
CA ASN A 53 -5.31 3.98 11.10
C ASN A 53 -5.66 5.34 11.74
N CYS A 54 -6.76 5.95 11.32
CA CYS A 54 -7.14 7.30 11.73
C CYS A 54 -7.37 7.40 13.24
N LEU A 55 -7.83 6.30 13.86
CA LEU A 55 -8.05 6.22 15.31
C LEU A 55 -6.77 6.37 16.12
N ALA A 56 -5.60 6.11 15.55
CA ALA A 56 -4.32 6.31 16.27
C ALA A 56 -4.12 7.77 16.71
N CYS A 57 -4.70 8.71 15.97
CA CYS A 57 -4.52 10.14 16.21
C CYS A 57 -5.82 10.89 16.49
N HIS A 58 -6.96 10.43 15.97
CA HIS A 58 -8.23 11.15 16.01
C HIS A 58 -9.30 10.43 16.84
N ALA A 59 -9.93 11.15 17.73
CA ALA A 59 -11.17 10.71 18.35
C ALA A 59 -12.35 10.85 17.36
N MET A 60 -13.29 9.88 17.39
CA MET A 60 -14.53 9.88 16.61
C MET A 60 -15.73 9.69 17.55
N PRO A 61 -16.14 10.73 18.30
CA PRO A 61 -17.12 10.59 19.38
C PRO A 61 -18.50 10.12 18.97
N THR A 62 -18.87 10.30 17.68
CA THR A 62 -20.16 9.89 17.11
C THR A 62 -20.16 8.44 16.61
N VAL A 63 -19.02 7.76 16.66
CA VAL A 63 -18.88 6.38 16.18
C VAL A 63 -18.75 5.44 17.38
N PRO A 64 -19.81 4.62 17.72
CA PRO A 64 -19.83 3.86 18.96
C PRO A 64 -18.71 2.85 19.15
N ASP A 65 -18.18 2.30 18.07
CA ASP A 65 -17.10 1.31 18.05
C ASP A 65 -15.71 1.93 17.77
N ALA A 66 -15.59 3.26 17.84
CA ALA A 66 -14.32 3.96 17.79
C ALA A 66 -13.66 3.94 19.17
N GLU A 67 -13.11 2.78 19.55
CA GLU A 67 -12.46 2.58 20.84
C GLU A 67 -10.97 2.93 20.81
N SER A 68 -10.40 3.24 21.97
CA SER A 68 -8.95 3.48 22.15
C SER A 68 -8.38 4.52 21.17
N THR A 69 -9.11 5.62 20.98
CA THR A 69 -8.74 6.69 20.07
C THR A 69 -7.62 7.57 20.62
N GLY A 70 -6.70 7.99 19.74
CA GLY A 70 -5.72 9.01 20.06
C GLY A 70 -6.34 10.40 20.13
N THR A 71 -5.59 11.33 20.73
CA THR A 71 -5.97 12.75 20.86
C THR A 71 -4.92 13.68 20.23
N TYR A 72 -4.00 13.14 19.46
CA TYR A 72 -2.95 13.92 18.81
C TYR A 72 -3.50 14.82 17.70
N GLY A 73 -4.44 14.32 16.92
CA GLY A 73 -5.19 15.09 15.94
C GLY A 73 -6.50 15.62 16.53
N PRO A 74 -7.12 16.62 15.89
CA PRO A 74 -8.43 17.13 16.32
C PRO A 74 -9.50 16.03 16.20
N PRO A 75 -10.53 16.03 17.06
CA PRO A 75 -11.62 15.07 16.96
C PRO A 75 -12.35 15.22 15.61
N LEU A 76 -12.71 14.08 15.01
CA LEU A 76 -13.50 14.04 13.79
C LEU A 76 -14.98 14.06 14.17
N ILE A 77 -15.54 15.26 14.20
CA ILE A 77 -16.95 15.54 14.53
C ILE A 77 -17.39 16.78 13.78
N ALA A 78 -18.66 16.83 13.37
CA ALA A 78 -19.24 17.92 12.60
C ALA A 78 -18.40 18.30 11.36
N MET A 79 -17.91 17.27 10.66
CA MET A 79 -16.90 17.46 9.62
C MET A 79 -17.47 18.21 8.40
N SER A 80 -18.71 17.98 8.03
CA SER A 80 -19.36 18.75 6.96
C SER A 80 -19.53 20.24 7.27
N ALA A 81 -19.70 20.59 8.54
CA ALA A 81 -19.73 22.01 8.97
C ALA A 81 -18.33 22.63 8.95
N ARG A 82 -17.30 21.87 9.33
CA ARG A 82 -15.90 22.33 9.33
C ARG A 82 -15.29 22.40 7.94
N PHE A 83 -15.75 21.54 7.05
CA PHE A 83 -15.35 21.45 5.64
C PHE A 83 -16.60 21.53 4.74
N PRO A 84 -17.20 22.72 4.53
CA PRO A 84 -18.37 22.86 3.66
C PRO A 84 -18.09 22.36 2.23
N ASP A 85 -16.84 22.49 1.78
CA ASP A 85 -16.36 21.87 0.54
C ASP A 85 -15.69 20.51 0.87
N LYS A 86 -16.37 19.41 0.50
CA LYS A 86 -15.85 18.05 0.66
C LYS A 86 -14.55 17.81 -0.09
N ALA A 87 -14.34 18.49 -1.23
CA ALA A 87 -13.09 18.37 -1.98
C ALA A 87 -11.90 18.90 -1.17
N ARG A 88 -12.10 19.91 -0.34
CA ARG A 88 -11.06 20.41 0.57
C ARG A 88 -10.72 19.39 1.66
N LEU A 89 -11.71 18.69 2.21
CA LEU A 89 -11.45 17.58 3.15
C LEU A 89 -10.66 16.47 2.48
N ARG A 90 -11.06 16.10 1.25
CA ARG A 90 -10.33 15.11 0.45
C ARG A 90 -8.87 15.51 0.26
N ALA A 91 -8.62 16.76 -0.13
CA ALA A 91 -7.28 17.29 -0.32
C ALA A 91 -6.45 17.27 0.99
N GLN A 92 -7.10 17.56 2.13
CA GLN A 92 -6.48 17.46 3.46
C GLN A 92 -6.05 16.02 3.79
N ILE A 93 -6.86 15.02 3.45
CA ILE A 93 -6.52 13.60 3.63
C ILE A 93 -5.43 13.18 2.65
N TRP A 94 -5.49 13.68 1.42
CA TRP A 94 -4.49 13.41 0.39
C TRP A 94 -3.10 13.88 0.81
N ASP A 95 -2.98 15.14 1.19
CA ASP A 95 -1.72 15.76 1.63
C ASP A 95 -1.97 16.92 2.59
N ALA A 96 -2.01 16.62 3.88
CA ALA A 96 -2.17 17.63 4.92
C ALA A 96 -1.04 18.67 4.95
N THR A 97 0.15 18.30 4.45
CA THR A 97 1.30 19.20 4.43
C THR A 97 1.16 20.34 3.42
N SER A 98 0.27 20.20 2.43
CA SER A 98 -0.07 21.28 1.50
C SER A 98 -0.81 22.43 2.19
N PHE A 99 -1.48 22.20 3.32
CA PHE A 99 -2.20 23.22 4.09
C PHE A 99 -1.41 23.66 5.33
N ASN A 100 -0.66 22.73 5.92
CA ASN A 100 0.24 23.01 7.02
C ASN A 100 1.54 22.20 6.85
N PRO A 101 2.63 22.81 6.40
CA PRO A 101 3.91 22.13 6.20
C PRO A 101 4.46 21.41 7.45
N ALA A 102 4.05 21.83 8.66
CA ALA A 102 4.43 21.20 9.92
C ALA A 102 3.43 20.12 10.37
N SER A 103 2.49 19.72 9.51
CA SER A 103 1.51 18.68 9.84
C SER A 103 2.20 17.33 10.05
N SER A 104 1.86 16.66 11.15
CA SER A 104 2.26 15.27 11.40
C SER A 104 1.27 14.24 10.83
N MET A 105 0.17 14.70 10.26
CA MET A 105 -0.78 13.81 9.57
C MET A 105 -0.11 13.24 8.33
N ILE A 106 -0.18 11.93 8.18
CA ILE A 106 0.39 11.22 7.03
C ILE A 106 -0.24 11.74 5.72
N PRO A 107 0.54 12.08 4.70
CA PRO A 107 0.03 12.38 3.36
C PRO A 107 -0.43 11.09 2.65
N PHE A 108 -1.62 10.60 3.00
CA PHE A 108 -2.10 9.27 2.63
C PHE A 108 -2.12 9.01 1.11
N GLY A 109 -2.54 10.00 0.33
CA GLY A 109 -2.56 9.88 -1.12
C GLY A 109 -1.19 10.13 -1.72
N LYS A 110 -0.54 11.24 -1.36
CA LYS A 110 0.76 11.63 -1.90
C LYS A 110 1.86 10.59 -1.69
N HIS A 111 1.83 9.89 -0.57
CA HIS A 111 2.79 8.83 -0.26
C HIS A 111 2.31 7.43 -0.68
N GLY A 112 1.16 7.32 -1.36
CA GLY A 112 0.63 6.04 -1.83
C GLY A 112 0.23 5.06 -0.72
N VAL A 113 -0.06 5.57 0.50
CA VAL A 113 -0.54 4.75 1.62
C VAL A 113 -1.96 4.26 1.35
N LEU A 114 -2.79 5.12 0.75
CA LEU A 114 -4.12 4.81 0.27
C LEU A 114 -4.22 5.12 -1.22
N THR A 115 -4.97 4.29 -1.94
CA THR A 115 -5.32 4.55 -3.33
C THR A 115 -6.34 5.70 -3.43
N GLU A 116 -6.49 6.29 -4.62
CA GLU A 116 -7.50 7.33 -4.89
C GLU A 116 -8.90 6.90 -4.43
N LYS A 117 -9.28 5.66 -4.77
CA LYS A 117 -10.59 5.09 -4.42
C LYS A 117 -10.77 4.92 -2.91
N GLU A 118 -9.71 4.55 -2.20
CA GLU A 118 -9.73 4.46 -0.74
C GLU A 118 -9.81 5.84 -0.10
N ILE A 119 -9.09 6.82 -0.64
CA ILE A 119 -9.20 8.23 -0.20
C ILE A 119 -10.64 8.74 -0.36
N ASP A 120 -11.28 8.46 -1.49
CA ASP A 120 -12.67 8.86 -1.73
C ASP A 120 -13.61 8.26 -0.68
N LYS A 121 -13.49 6.96 -0.43
CA LYS A 121 -14.30 6.26 0.58
C LYS A 121 -14.07 6.79 1.99
N VAL A 122 -12.81 7.00 2.38
CA VAL A 122 -12.46 7.57 3.70
C VAL A 122 -13.00 8.99 3.82
N THR A 123 -12.89 9.80 2.75
CA THR A 123 -13.44 11.15 2.71
C THR A 123 -14.94 11.15 2.94
N ASP A 124 -15.68 10.26 2.25
CA ASP A 124 -17.13 10.13 2.41
C ASP A 124 -17.52 9.75 3.83
N PHE A 125 -16.81 8.79 4.42
CA PHE A 125 -17.03 8.38 5.80
C PHE A 125 -16.77 9.53 6.79
N VAL A 126 -15.61 10.16 6.70
CA VAL A 126 -15.20 11.24 7.61
C VAL A 126 -16.10 12.47 7.45
N TYR A 127 -16.53 12.78 6.22
CA TYR A 127 -17.42 13.91 5.96
C TYR A 127 -18.79 13.76 6.64
N GLY A 128 -19.23 12.52 6.86
CA GLY A 128 -20.49 12.19 7.53
C GLY A 128 -20.44 12.24 9.06
N LEU A 129 -19.28 12.48 9.66
CA LEU A 129 -19.10 12.57 11.12
C LEU A 129 -19.46 13.99 11.67
#